data_5f049219ce1401674a8f0c1eb3e678c7
#
_entry.id   5f049219ce1401674a8f0c1eb3e678c7
#
_cell.length_a   1.000
_cell.length_b   1.000
_cell.length_c   1.000
_cell.angle_alpha   90.00
_cell.angle_beta   90.00
_cell.angle_gamma   90.00
#
_symmetry.space_group_name_H-M   'P 1'
#
loop_
_entity.id
_entity.type
_entity.pdbx_description
1 polymer ?
#
loop_
_entity_poly.entity_id
_entity_poly.type
_entity_poly.pdbx_seq_one_letter_code
_entity_poly.pdbx_strand_id
1 'polypeptide(L)'
;MEAAGGNPRRTVSGMDFNRVAMLIAVASKSMNLARSDVFVSTVGGAKIQEPAADLAVALALASAAVDKPQYSRLVAIGELSLSGEIRRVPNVGQRLAEAARMGIDTAVVASGSLADVTLPKGIRVKEVSNLAQAIELTLKR
;
A
#
# COMPACT_ATOMS: atom_id res chain seq x y z
N MET A 1 16.04 -7.73 -0.84
CA MET A 1 17.30 -8.50 -0.81
C MET A 1 17.75 -8.67 0.63
N GLU A 2 18.26 -9.82 0.97
CA GLU A 2 18.82 -10.00 2.30
C GLU A 2 20.10 -9.18 2.48
N ALA A 3 20.27 -8.62 3.66
CA ALA A 3 21.46 -7.87 3.99
C ALA A 3 22.66 -8.81 4.11
N ALA A 4 23.75 -8.48 3.44
CA ALA A 4 24.98 -9.26 3.48
C ALA A 4 25.80 -8.82 4.71
N GLY A 5 25.63 -9.52 5.83
CA GLY A 5 26.46 -9.34 7.04
C GLY A 5 26.39 -7.94 7.64
N GLY A 6 25.59 -7.72 8.66
CA GLY A 6 25.46 -6.45 9.35
C GLY A 6 24.03 -5.93 9.33
N ASN A 7 23.87 -4.63 9.59
CA ASN A 7 22.56 -4.01 9.65
C ASN A 7 21.98 -3.83 8.23
N PRO A 8 20.69 -4.16 8.04
CA PRO A 8 20.05 -3.94 6.75
C PRO A 8 19.99 -2.45 6.40
N ARG A 9 20.15 -2.17 5.12
CA ARG A 9 20.08 -0.80 4.60
C ARG A 9 18.67 -0.42 4.24
N ARG A 10 18.35 0.85 4.48
CA ARG A 10 17.08 1.46 4.08
C ARG A 10 17.40 2.69 3.24
N THR A 11 16.99 2.70 1.99
CA THR A 11 17.19 3.82 1.08
C THR A 11 15.84 4.27 0.54
N VAL A 12 15.55 5.56 0.70
CA VAL A 12 14.25 6.11 0.31
C VAL A 12 14.47 7.38 -0.50
N SER A 13 13.76 7.48 -1.63
CA SER A 13 13.76 8.64 -2.48
C SER A 13 12.32 8.96 -2.89
N GLY A 14 11.92 10.21 -2.72
CA GLY A 14 10.58 10.68 -3.10
C GLY A 14 9.51 10.52 -2.03
N MET A 15 9.86 9.97 -0.87
CA MET A 15 8.96 9.84 0.27
C MET A 15 9.71 10.18 1.54
N ASP A 16 8.98 10.45 2.63
CA ASP A 16 9.58 10.66 3.94
C ASP A 16 10.22 9.36 4.45
N PHE A 17 11.48 9.44 4.84
CA PHE A 17 12.23 8.28 5.34
C PHE A 17 11.56 7.65 6.55
N ASN A 18 11.15 8.45 7.53
CA ASN A 18 10.52 7.94 8.76
C ASN A 18 9.19 7.26 8.46
N ARG A 19 8.44 7.77 7.50
CA ARG A 19 7.17 7.16 7.09
C ARG A 19 7.41 5.78 6.50
N VAL A 20 8.37 5.66 5.60
CA VAL A 20 8.71 4.37 4.98
C VAL A 20 9.25 3.39 6.02
N ALA A 21 10.08 3.86 6.95
CA ALA A 21 10.60 3.02 8.03
C ALA A 21 9.45 2.44 8.88
N MET A 22 8.43 3.25 9.17
CA MET A 22 7.23 2.79 9.86
C MET A 22 6.49 1.73 9.04
N LEU A 23 6.33 1.95 7.74
CA LEU A 23 5.63 1.00 6.88
C LEU A 23 6.38 -0.33 6.78
N ILE A 24 7.69 -0.30 6.75
CA ILE A 24 8.51 -1.51 6.79
C ILE A 24 8.28 -2.26 8.10
N ALA A 25 8.24 -1.55 9.23
CA ALA A 25 7.99 -2.16 10.54
C ALA A 25 6.62 -2.82 10.59
N VAL A 26 5.60 -2.16 10.06
CA VAL A 26 4.24 -2.70 9.99
C VAL A 26 4.19 -3.94 9.09
N ALA A 27 4.78 -3.85 7.90
CA ALA A 27 4.82 -4.97 6.96
C ALA A 27 5.61 -6.16 7.51
N SER A 28 6.61 -5.92 8.35
CA SER A 28 7.43 -6.98 8.94
C SER A 28 6.64 -7.90 9.89
N LYS A 29 5.46 -7.48 10.31
CA LYS A 29 4.57 -8.35 11.09
C LYS A 29 3.93 -9.45 10.24
N SER A 30 3.82 -9.23 8.95
CA SER A 30 3.19 -10.16 8.01
C SER A 30 4.20 -10.90 7.15
N MET A 31 5.44 -10.42 7.09
CA MET A 31 6.47 -11.01 6.25
C MET A 31 7.85 -10.65 6.79
N ASN A 32 8.88 -11.38 6.37
CA ASN A 32 10.22 -11.20 6.88
C ASN A 32 10.95 -10.09 6.10
N LEU A 33 10.89 -8.86 6.60
CA LEU A 33 11.62 -7.72 6.04
C LEU A 33 12.73 -7.21 6.97
N ALA A 34 12.78 -7.68 8.19
CA ALA A 34 13.67 -7.12 9.22
C ALA A 34 15.15 -7.20 8.83
N ARG A 35 15.54 -8.25 8.10
CA ARG A 35 16.92 -8.48 7.67
C ARG A 35 17.18 -8.15 6.20
N SER A 36 16.21 -7.60 5.52
CA SER A 36 16.33 -7.29 4.09
C SER A 36 16.79 -5.86 3.89
N ASP A 37 17.65 -5.64 2.91
CA ASP A 37 17.87 -4.30 2.39
C ASP A 37 16.62 -3.87 1.62
N VAL A 38 16.16 -2.65 1.87
CA VAL A 38 14.95 -2.12 1.25
C VAL A 38 15.25 -0.81 0.55
N PHE A 39 14.89 -0.75 -0.71
CA PHE A 39 15.05 0.44 -1.55
C PHE A 39 13.68 0.86 -2.04
N VAL A 40 13.30 2.09 -1.71
CA VAL A 40 12.02 2.68 -2.12
C VAL A 40 12.30 3.95 -2.90
N SER A 41 11.74 4.04 -4.08
CA SER A 41 11.93 5.22 -4.93
C SER A 41 10.65 5.50 -5.71
N THR A 42 10.32 6.79 -5.81
CA THR A 42 9.29 7.25 -6.74
C THR A 42 9.93 7.50 -8.11
N VAL A 43 9.12 7.36 -9.15
CA VAL A 43 9.57 7.55 -10.53
C VAL A 43 9.36 9.00 -10.94
N GLY A 44 10.30 9.53 -11.72
CA GLY A 44 10.15 10.85 -12.34
C GLY A 44 10.26 12.02 -11.38
N GLY A 45 10.89 11.85 -10.23
CA GLY A 45 11.07 12.92 -9.27
C GLY A 45 9.81 13.28 -8.47
N ALA A 46 8.78 12.45 -8.54
CA ALA A 46 7.56 12.65 -7.78
C ALA A 46 7.84 12.58 -6.27
N LYS A 47 7.13 13.42 -5.50
CA LYS A 47 7.19 13.38 -4.03
C LYS A 47 5.84 12.96 -3.52
N ILE A 48 5.81 11.89 -2.74
CA ILE A 48 4.59 11.38 -2.13
C ILE A 48 4.59 11.75 -0.65
N GLN A 49 3.63 12.60 -0.26
CA GLN A 49 3.47 13.06 1.13
C GLN A 49 2.08 12.71 1.68
N GLU A 50 1.27 12.06 0.88
CA GLU A 50 -0.12 11.75 1.20
C GLU A 50 -0.22 10.50 2.08
N PRO A 51 -0.76 10.57 3.30
CA PRO A 51 -0.95 9.38 4.14
C PRO A 51 -1.80 8.29 3.49
N ALA A 52 -2.69 8.68 2.59
CA ALA A 52 -3.52 7.72 1.86
C ALA A 52 -2.70 6.76 0.98
N ALA A 53 -1.45 7.07 0.69
CA ALA A 53 -0.55 6.21 -0.08
C ALA A 53 0.06 5.07 0.75
N ASP A 54 -0.08 5.08 2.07
CA ASP A 54 0.54 4.08 2.95
C ASP A 54 0.22 2.66 2.53
N LEU A 55 -1.06 2.38 2.30
CA LEU A 55 -1.48 1.03 1.95
C LEU A 55 -0.85 0.56 0.64
N ALA A 56 -0.79 1.43 -0.36
CA ALA A 56 -0.18 1.10 -1.64
C ALA A 56 1.32 0.80 -1.49
N VAL A 57 2.03 1.60 -0.71
CA VAL A 57 3.46 1.38 -0.44
C VAL A 57 3.69 0.07 0.31
N ALA A 58 2.89 -0.19 1.35
CA ALA A 58 3.00 -1.43 2.11
C ALA A 58 2.72 -2.65 1.25
N LEU A 59 1.73 -2.59 0.36
CA LEU A 59 1.44 -3.69 -0.57
C LEU A 59 2.56 -3.89 -1.59
N ALA A 60 3.19 -2.81 -2.04
CA ALA A 60 4.35 -2.90 -2.92
C ALA A 60 5.54 -3.57 -2.20
N LEU A 61 5.78 -3.23 -0.94
CA LEU A 61 6.79 -3.88 -0.10
C LEU A 61 6.50 -5.38 0.03
N ALA A 62 5.25 -5.72 0.29
CA ALA A 62 4.82 -7.11 0.42
C ALA A 62 5.05 -7.90 -0.87
N SER A 63 4.65 -7.32 -1.99
CA SER A 63 4.83 -7.92 -3.31
C SER A 63 6.31 -8.21 -3.60
N ALA A 64 7.16 -7.25 -3.32
CA ALA A 64 8.61 -7.40 -3.51
C ALA A 64 9.21 -8.46 -2.58
N ALA A 65 8.79 -8.48 -1.32
CA ALA A 65 9.33 -9.40 -0.31
C ALA A 65 9.06 -10.86 -0.63
N VAL A 66 7.89 -11.17 -1.17
CA VAL A 66 7.50 -12.55 -1.50
C VAL A 66 7.64 -12.85 -2.99
N ASP A 67 8.10 -11.90 -3.78
CA ASP A 67 8.28 -12.02 -5.22
C ASP A 67 7.01 -12.48 -5.94
N LYS A 68 5.87 -11.90 -5.57
CA LYS A 68 4.57 -12.16 -6.18
C LYS A 68 3.93 -10.85 -6.60
N PRO A 69 3.49 -10.74 -7.86
CA PRO A 69 2.86 -9.50 -8.31
C PRO A 69 1.47 -9.34 -7.70
N GLN A 70 1.05 -8.10 -7.60
CA GLN A 70 -0.33 -7.77 -7.31
C GLN A 70 -1.17 -7.90 -8.57
N TYR A 71 -2.49 -7.98 -8.41
CA TYR A 71 -3.39 -7.92 -9.56
C TYR A 71 -3.17 -6.62 -10.32
N SER A 72 -3.20 -6.70 -11.64
CA SER A 72 -3.07 -5.53 -12.50
C SER A 72 -4.29 -4.62 -12.34
N ARG A 73 -4.12 -3.33 -12.60
CA ARG A 73 -5.19 -2.32 -12.52
C ARG A 73 -5.80 -2.22 -11.13
N LEU A 74 -4.96 -2.35 -10.11
CA LEU A 74 -5.34 -2.25 -8.71
C LEU A 74 -4.95 -0.88 -8.15
N VAL A 75 -5.84 -0.27 -7.38
CA VAL A 75 -5.50 0.88 -6.55
C VAL A 75 -5.76 0.52 -5.09
N ALA A 76 -4.86 0.97 -4.22
CA ALA A 76 -5.00 0.78 -2.78
C ALA A 76 -4.96 2.14 -2.10
N ILE A 77 -5.96 2.43 -1.27
CA ILE A 77 -6.16 3.74 -0.66
C ILE A 77 -6.39 3.55 0.83
N GLY A 78 -5.47 4.01 1.64
CA GLY A 78 -5.62 3.93 3.10
C GLY A 78 -4.37 4.35 3.83
N GLU A 79 -4.56 4.84 5.05
CA GLU A 79 -3.49 5.16 5.97
C GLU A 79 -3.27 3.98 6.90
N LEU A 80 -2.02 3.65 7.21
CA LEU A 80 -1.69 2.56 8.12
C LEU A 80 -1.28 3.08 9.49
N SER A 81 -1.84 2.45 10.53
CA SER A 81 -1.38 2.63 11.89
C SER A 81 -0.23 1.67 12.19
N LEU A 82 0.48 1.93 13.29
CA LEU A 82 1.58 1.04 13.73
C LEU A 82 1.11 -0.38 14.06
N SER A 83 -0.15 -0.55 14.40
CA SER A 83 -0.72 -1.88 14.67
C SER A 83 -1.12 -2.65 13.42
N GLY A 84 -1.03 -2.02 12.24
CA GLY A 84 -1.41 -2.64 10.98
C GLY A 84 -2.85 -2.40 10.57
N GLU A 85 -3.60 -1.61 11.33
CA GLU A 85 -4.96 -1.23 10.97
C GLU A 85 -4.95 -0.25 9.81
N ILE A 86 -5.92 -0.41 8.92
CA ILE A 86 -6.11 0.51 7.79
C ILE A 86 -7.15 1.53 8.18
N ARG A 87 -6.77 2.80 8.12
CA ARG A 87 -7.63 3.91 8.47
C ARG A 87 -8.22 4.57 7.24
N ARG A 88 -9.47 5.01 7.37
CA ARG A 88 -10.14 5.76 6.33
C ARG A 88 -9.43 7.08 6.05
N VAL A 89 -9.48 7.49 4.80
CA VAL A 89 -8.92 8.77 4.35
C VAL A 89 -10.01 9.61 3.74
N PRO A 90 -9.84 10.95 3.69
CA PRO A 90 -10.86 11.80 3.09
C PRO A 90 -10.95 11.61 1.56
N ASN A 91 -12.12 11.92 1.03
CA ASN A 91 -12.38 12.00 -0.42
C ASN A 91 -12.23 10.66 -1.15
N VAL A 92 -12.61 9.56 -0.51
CA VAL A 92 -12.51 8.22 -1.14
C VAL A 92 -13.33 8.16 -2.43
N GLY A 93 -14.53 8.75 -2.45
CA GLY A 93 -15.35 8.77 -3.65
C GLY A 93 -14.66 9.43 -4.84
N GLN A 94 -14.04 10.58 -4.64
CA GLN A 94 -13.28 11.26 -5.68
C GLN A 94 -12.06 10.46 -6.13
N ARG A 95 -11.37 9.82 -5.20
CA ARG A 95 -10.20 8.98 -5.50
C ARG A 95 -10.59 7.77 -6.34
N LEU A 96 -11.71 7.14 -6.02
CA LEU A 96 -12.23 6.01 -6.77
C LEU A 96 -12.69 6.43 -8.17
N ALA A 97 -13.34 7.58 -8.29
CA ALA A 97 -13.76 8.11 -9.58
C ALA A 97 -12.56 8.36 -10.50
N GLU A 98 -11.50 8.94 -9.95
CA GLU A 98 -10.27 9.18 -10.72
C GLU A 98 -9.59 7.85 -11.12
N ALA A 99 -9.54 6.88 -10.21
CA ALA A 99 -8.98 5.57 -10.50
C ALA A 99 -9.75 4.88 -11.64
N ALA A 100 -11.08 4.92 -11.59
CA ALA A 100 -11.92 4.33 -12.63
C ALA A 100 -11.69 5.04 -13.97
N ARG A 101 -11.57 6.36 -13.97
CA ARG A 101 -11.28 7.14 -15.18
C ARG A 101 -9.94 6.75 -15.80
N MET A 102 -8.96 6.36 -14.98
CA MET A 102 -7.65 5.92 -15.43
C MET A 102 -7.59 4.44 -15.85
N GLY A 103 -8.73 3.74 -15.85
CA GLY A 103 -8.80 2.34 -16.26
C GLY A 103 -8.51 1.35 -15.14
N ILE A 104 -8.46 1.78 -13.89
CA ILE A 104 -8.36 0.88 -12.74
C ILE A 104 -9.68 0.15 -12.55
N ASP A 105 -9.66 -1.14 -12.37
CA ASP A 105 -10.87 -1.95 -12.23
C ASP A 105 -11.06 -2.55 -10.84
N THR A 106 -10.07 -2.48 -9.98
CA THR A 106 -10.13 -3.03 -8.62
C THR A 106 -9.53 -2.05 -7.62
N ALA A 107 -10.23 -1.84 -6.52
CA ALA A 107 -9.75 -0.98 -5.44
C ALA A 107 -9.85 -1.67 -4.10
N VAL A 108 -8.90 -1.36 -3.21
CA VAL A 108 -8.91 -1.79 -1.82
C VAL A 108 -8.89 -0.53 -0.95
N VAL A 109 -9.84 -0.46 -0.03
CA VAL A 109 -10.02 0.71 0.84
C VAL A 109 -10.25 0.23 2.28
N ALA A 110 -10.14 1.16 3.24
CA ALA A 110 -10.40 0.84 4.64
C ALA A 110 -11.87 0.50 4.87
N SER A 111 -12.13 -0.41 5.79
CA SER A 111 -13.50 -0.76 6.23
C SER A 111 -14.26 0.49 6.65
N GLY A 112 -15.50 0.60 6.18
CA GLY A 112 -16.36 1.76 6.46
C GLY A 112 -16.17 2.93 5.52
N SER A 113 -15.24 2.83 4.56
CA SER A 113 -14.96 3.93 3.62
C SER A 113 -16.08 4.17 2.60
N LEU A 114 -16.93 3.20 2.37
CA LEU A 114 -17.94 3.26 1.32
C LEU A 114 -19.30 3.80 1.80
N ALA A 115 -19.44 4.12 3.07
CA ALA A 115 -20.64 4.77 3.58
C ALA A 115 -20.82 6.10 2.83
N ASP A 116 -22.04 6.31 2.29
CA ASP A 116 -22.39 7.51 1.54
C ASP A 116 -21.57 7.77 0.27
N VAL A 117 -20.92 6.73 -0.27
CA VAL A 117 -20.15 6.81 -1.51
C VAL A 117 -20.89 6.13 -2.64
N THR A 118 -21.07 6.84 -3.76
CA THR A 118 -21.58 6.24 -4.99
C THR A 118 -20.41 5.70 -5.79
N LEU A 119 -20.40 4.38 -6.03
CA LEU A 119 -19.29 3.75 -6.73
C LEU A 119 -19.34 4.05 -8.22
N PRO A 120 -18.19 4.38 -8.85
CA PRO A 120 -18.11 4.50 -10.30
C PRO A 120 -18.38 3.14 -10.97
N LYS A 121 -18.86 3.18 -12.20
CA LYS A 121 -19.04 1.96 -12.98
C LYS A 121 -17.67 1.37 -13.35
N GLY A 122 -17.60 0.04 -13.37
CA GLY A 122 -16.42 -0.66 -13.85
C GLY A 122 -15.31 -0.85 -12.83
N ILE A 123 -15.53 -0.42 -11.59
CA ILE A 123 -14.55 -0.65 -10.52
C ILE A 123 -15.19 -1.49 -9.42
N ARG A 124 -14.46 -2.53 -9.01
CA ARG A 124 -14.85 -3.34 -7.85
C ARG A 124 -14.05 -2.87 -6.65
N VAL A 125 -14.75 -2.60 -5.55
CA VAL A 125 -14.11 -2.06 -4.35
C VAL A 125 -14.26 -3.06 -3.22
N LYS A 126 -13.13 -3.39 -2.59
CA LYS A 126 -13.08 -4.28 -1.43
C LYS A 126 -12.65 -3.49 -0.21
N GLU A 127 -13.39 -3.66 0.88
CA GLU A 127 -13.03 -3.04 2.16
C GLU A 127 -12.21 -4.03 2.98
N VAL A 128 -11.14 -3.53 3.60
CA VAL A 128 -10.25 -4.31 4.44
C VAL A 128 -9.96 -3.57 5.74
N SER A 129 -9.71 -4.33 6.81
CA SER A 129 -9.51 -3.75 8.13
C SER A 129 -8.04 -3.65 8.52
N ASN A 130 -7.19 -4.52 7.97
CA ASN A 130 -5.78 -4.55 8.34
C ASN A 130 -4.90 -4.94 7.15
N LEU A 131 -3.61 -4.71 7.28
CA LEU A 131 -2.66 -4.98 6.22
C LEU A 131 -2.60 -6.45 5.83
N ALA A 132 -2.65 -7.36 6.79
CA ALA A 132 -2.59 -8.80 6.50
C ALA A 132 -3.73 -9.22 5.58
N GLN A 133 -4.94 -8.72 5.83
CA GLN A 133 -6.11 -8.99 5.00
C GLN A 133 -5.92 -8.41 3.60
N ALA A 134 -5.38 -7.20 3.50
CA ALA A 134 -5.12 -6.56 2.21
C ALA A 134 -4.10 -7.34 1.38
N ILE A 135 -3.04 -7.81 2.01
CA ILE A 135 -2.01 -8.64 1.36
C ILE A 135 -2.65 -9.91 0.80
N GLU A 136 -3.44 -10.60 1.60
CA GLU A 136 -4.08 -11.85 1.18
C GLU A 136 -4.99 -11.65 -0.04
N LEU A 137 -5.71 -10.53 -0.09
CA LEU A 137 -6.65 -10.26 -1.17
C LEU A 137 -5.99 -9.76 -2.45
N THR A 138 -4.81 -9.15 -2.38
CA THR A 138 -4.25 -8.41 -3.51
C THR A 138 -3.07 -9.08 -4.19
N LEU A 139 -2.36 -9.97 -3.52
CA LEU A 139 -1.23 -10.64 -4.14
C LEU A 139 -1.70 -11.86 -4.92
N LYS A 140 -1.15 -12.01 -6.12
CA LYS A 140 -1.40 -13.21 -6.94
C LYS A 140 -0.73 -14.41 -6.29
N ARG A 141 -1.43 -15.51 -6.31
CA ARG A 141 -0.92 -16.77 -5.81
C ARG A 141 -0.06 -17.49 -6.84
#